data_ce4eaec81342494a063b71cd18d9c7bb
#
_entry.id   ce4eaec81342494a063b71cd18d9c7bb
#
_cell.length_a   1.000
_cell.length_b   1.000
_cell.length_c   1.000
_cell.angle_alpha   90.00
_cell.angle_beta   90.00
_cell.angle_gamma   90.00
#
_symmetry.space_group_name_H-M   'P 1'
#
loop_
_entity.id
_entity.type
_entity.pdbx_description
1 polymer ?
#
loop_
_entity_poly.entity_id
_entity_poly.type
_entity_poly.pdbx_seq_one_letter_code
_entity_poly.pdbx_strand_id
1 'polypeptide(L)'
;MAARILLFDPIERFVAGTVGQPGERTFFIQARTGSKLISVSLEKTQVQALSERLTYMIREIKQSDPTIIIQKLTRDDEPLETPIEEEFRVGVIGLAFESSREL
;
A
#
# COMPACT_ATOMS: atom_id res chain seq x y z
N MET A 1 15.97 -8.35 -20.23
CA MET A 1 14.61 -8.33 -19.71
C MET A 1 14.19 -6.91 -19.45
N ALA A 2 13.13 -6.47 -20.09
CA ALA A 2 12.67 -5.08 -19.93
C ALA A 2 12.01 -4.89 -18.59
N ALA A 3 12.38 -3.83 -17.88
CA ALA A 3 11.69 -3.44 -16.65
C ALA A 3 10.33 -2.86 -17.01
N ARG A 4 9.34 -3.19 -16.19
CA ARG A 4 7.98 -2.72 -16.36
C ARG A 4 7.63 -1.81 -15.18
N ILE A 5 7.21 -0.59 -15.49
CA ILE A 5 6.84 0.39 -14.47
C ILE A 5 5.33 0.60 -14.52
N LEU A 6 4.68 0.40 -13.37
CA LEU A 6 3.27 0.69 -13.21
C LEU A 6 3.14 1.86 -12.25
N LEU A 7 2.62 2.98 -12.75
CA LEU A 7 2.49 4.20 -11.97
C LEU A 7 1.02 4.45 -11.62
N PHE A 8 0.76 4.65 -10.34
CA PHE A 8 -0.57 4.98 -9.82
C PHE A 8 -0.50 6.35 -9.16
N ASP A 9 -0.73 7.40 -9.91
CA ASP A 9 -0.66 8.77 -9.43
C ASP A 9 -1.78 9.59 -10.08
N PRO A 10 -2.77 10.07 -9.31
CA PRO A 10 -2.94 9.81 -7.88
C PRO A 10 -3.49 8.42 -7.60
N ILE A 11 -3.22 7.92 -6.40
CA ILE A 11 -3.83 6.68 -5.94
C ILE A 11 -5.19 7.00 -5.31
N GLU A 12 -6.23 6.32 -5.78
CA GLU A 12 -7.57 6.48 -5.23
C GLU A 12 -7.83 5.50 -4.09
N ARG A 13 -7.22 4.33 -4.14
CA ARG A 13 -7.32 3.34 -3.09
C ARG A 13 -6.02 2.55 -3.02
N PHE A 14 -5.54 2.35 -1.81
CA PHE A 14 -4.37 1.52 -1.53
C PHE A 14 -4.68 0.73 -0.25
N VAL A 15 -4.83 -0.57 -0.37
CA VAL A 15 -5.30 -1.39 0.73
C VAL A 15 -4.61 -2.75 0.74
N ALA A 16 -4.39 -3.26 1.94
CA ALA A 16 -3.91 -4.63 2.14
C ALA A 16 -5.05 -5.49 2.65
N GLY A 17 -5.10 -6.72 2.18
CA GLY A 17 -6.12 -7.66 2.61
C GLY A 17 -5.65 -9.09 2.46
N THR A 18 -6.50 -10.02 2.86
CA THR A 18 -6.17 -11.44 2.80
C THR A 18 -7.27 -12.23 2.13
N VAL A 19 -6.88 -13.33 1.51
CA VAL A 19 -7.80 -14.32 0.94
C VAL A 19 -7.42 -15.69 1.47
N GLY A 20 -8.41 -16.45 1.90
CA GLY A 20 -8.22 -17.82 2.37
C GLY A 20 -8.46 -18.01 3.85
N GLN A 21 -8.35 -19.25 4.30
CA GLN A 21 -8.58 -19.63 5.68
C GLN A 21 -7.36 -19.33 6.55
N PRO A 22 -7.53 -19.15 7.87
CA PRO A 22 -6.38 -19.01 8.77
C PRO A 22 -5.37 -20.15 8.57
N GLY A 23 -4.10 -19.79 8.42
CA GLY A 23 -3.03 -20.73 8.13
C GLY A 23 -2.77 -20.95 6.64
N GLU A 24 -3.72 -20.60 5.77
CA GLU A 24 -3.61 -20.74 4.33
C GLU A 24 -3.93 -19.43 3.61
N ARG A 25 -3.75 -18.31 4.31
CA ARG A 25 -4.07 -16.99 3.75
C ARG A 25 -3.01 -16.50 2.81
N THR A 26 -3.46 -15.92 1.70
CA THR A 26 -2.60 -15.15 0.81
C THR A 26 -2.83 -13.67 1.09
N PHE A 27 -1.75 -12.94 1.29
CA PHE A 27 -1.81 -11.50 1.51
C PHE A 27 -1.68 -10.77 0.18
N PHE A 28 -2.53 -9.76 0.00
CA PHE A 28 -2.54 -8.95 -1.21
C PHE A 28 -2.50 -7.48 -0.85
N ILE A 29 -1.85 -6.70 -1.72
CA ILE A 29 -2.00 -5.26 -1.75
C ILE A 29 -2.70 -4.92 -3.06
N GLN A 30 -3.73 -4.08 -2.96
CA GLN A 30 -4.43 -3.56 -4.13
C GLN A 30 -4.23 -2.06 -4.23
N ALA A 31 -3.98 -1.59 -5.44
CA ALA A 31 -3.91 -0.18 -5.75
C ALA A 31 -4.86 0.11 -6.90
N ARG A 32 -5.62 1.20 -6.79
CA ARG A 32 -6.55 1.61 -7.83
C ARG A 32 -6.37 3.09 -8.17
N THR A 33 -6.41 3.38 -9.45
CA THR A 33 -6.52 4.74 -9.97
C THR A 33 -7.39 4.70 -11.21
N GLY A 34 -8.51 5.43 -11.21
CA GLY A 34 -9.48 5.39 -12.28
C GLY A 34 -10.01 3.97 -12.49
N SER A 35 -9.92 3.48 -13.72
CA SER A 35 -10.33 2.11 -14.06
C SER A 35 -9.21 1.09 -13.89
N LYS A 36 -8.01 1.54 -13.49
CA LYS A 36 -6.84 0.68 -13.37
C LYS A 36 -6.78 0.11 -11.96
N LEU A 37 -6.75 -1.21 -11.86
CA LEU A 37 -6.61 -1.93 -10.60
C LEU A 37 -5.48 -2.93 -10.73
N ILE A 38 -4.59 -2.96 -9.73
CA ILE A 38 -3.54 -3.97 -9.66
C ILE A 38 -3.57 -4.63 -8.30
N SER A 39 -3.40 -5.95 -8.31
CA SER A 39 -3.30 -6.77 -7.11
C SER A 39 -1.96 -7.49 -7.12
N VAL A 40 -1.21 -7.35 -6.04
CA VAL A 40 0.09 -8.03 -5.91
C VAL A 40 0.07 -8.85 -4.63
N SER A 41 0.68 -10.02 -4.68
CA SER A 41 0.79 -10.88 -3.49
C SER A 41 2.11 -10.63 -2.77
N LEU A 42 2.10 -10.86 -1.48
CA LEU A 42 3.30 -10.69 -0.66
C LEU A 42 3.23 -11.56 0.59
N GLU A 43 4.37 -11.72 1.25
CA GLU A 43 4.46 -12.48 2.48
C GLU A 43 3.89 -11.69 3.66
N LYS A 44 3.39 -12.41 4.67
CA LYS A 44 2.91 -11.79 5.90
C LYS A 44 3.97 -10.88 6.54
N THR A 45 5.21 -11.33 6.55
CA THR A 45 6.32 -10.55 7.10
C THR A 45 6.54 -9.24 6.34
N GLN A 46 6.31 -9.26 5.03
CA GLN A 46 6.41 -8.05 4.21
C GLN A 46 5.31 -7.06 4.55
N VAL A 47 4.07 -7.53 4.77
CA VAL A 47 2.95 -6.68 5.18
C VAL A 47 3.25 -6.04 6.53
N GLN A 48 3.75 -6.82 7.48
CA GLN A 48 4.09 -6.33 8.81
C GLN A 48 5.20 -5.28 8.75
N ALA A 49 6.25 -5.55 7.98
CA ALA A 49 7.36 -4.62 7.80
C ALA A 49 6.89 -3.32 7.17
N LEU A 50 6.03 -3.40 6.15
CA LEU A 50 5.48 -2.23 5.49
C LEU A 50 4.67 -1.38 6.46
N SER A 51 3.80 -2.02 7.26
CA SER A 51 2.98 -1.33 8.25
C SER A 51 3.85 -0.60 9.29
N GLU A 52 4.88 -1.25 9.79
CA GLU A 52 5.80 -0.66 10.76
C GLU A 52 6.56 0.53 10.18
N ARG A 53 7.04 0.39 8.95
CA ARG A 53 7.78 1.46 8.28
C ARG A 53 6.88 2.66 7.99
N LEU A 54 5.64 2.43 7.58
CA LEU A 54 4.67 3.51 7.36
C LEU A 54 4.38 4.25 8.66
N THR A 55 4.17 3.52 9.75
CA THR A 55 3.91 4.13 11.06
C THR A 55 5.09 4.99 11.50
N TYR A 56 6.31 4.48 11.34
CA TYR A 56 7.53 5.19 11.69
C TYR A 56 7.69 6.46 10.85
N MET A 57 7.48 6.35 9.55
CA MET A 57 7.60 7.47 8.62
C MET A 57 6.61 8.59 8.94
N ILE A 58 5.36 8.24 9.23
CA ILE A 58 4.33 9.21 9.60
C ILE A 58 4.72 9.92 10.89
N ARG A 59 5.25 9.19 11.86
CA ARG A 59 5.70 9.75 13.14
C ARG A 59 6.84 10.74 12.93
N GLU A 60 7.81 10.40 12.08
CA GLU A 60 8.93 11.28 11.78
C GLU A 60 8.49 12.56 11.07
N ILE A 61 7.56 12.44 10.14
CA ILE A 61 7.02 13.60 9.42
C ILE A 61 6.37 14.56 10.40
N LYS A 62 5.59 14.06 11.35
CA LYS A 62 4.94 14.88 12.36
C LYS A 62 5.95 15.58 13.27
N GLN A 63 7.06 14.91 13.59
CA GLN A 63 8.09 15.49 14.44
C GLN A 63 8.90 16.55 13.73
N SER A 64 9.20 16.33 12.45
CA SER A 64 10.01 17.30 11.68
C SER A 64 9.22 18.53 11.28
N ASP A 65 7.92 18.42 11.11
CA ASP A 65 7.06 19.54 10.75
C ASP A 65 5.72 19.44 11.48
N PRO A 66 5.64 20.02 12.69
CA PRO A 66 4.41 19.98 13.47
C PRO A 66 3.23 20.70 12.83
N THR A 67 3.49 21.51 11.80
CA THR A 67 2.42 22.22 11.09
C THR A 67 1.70 21.35 10.07
N ILE A 68 2.31 20.21 9.71
CA ILE A 68 1.66 19.27 8.80
C ILE A 68 0.48 18.63 9.50
N ILE A 69 -0.71 18.88 8.93
CA ILE A 69 -1.93 18.24 9.40
C ILE A 69 -2.07 16.94 8.61
N ILE A 70 -1.79 15.83 9.29
CA ILE A 70 -2.09 14.52 8.72
C ILE A 70 -3.55 14.25 9.04
N GLN A 71 -4.40 14.31 8.03
CA GLN A 71 -5.80 14.00 8.22
C GLN A 71 -5.90 12.59 8.78
N LYS A 72 -6.76 12.43 9.78
CA LYS A 72 -7.05 11.11 10.32
C LYS A 72 -7.59 10.25 9.19
N LEU A 73 -6.77 9.30 8.76
CA LEU A 73 -7.18 8.40 7.70
C LEU A 73 -8.37 7.58 8.19
N THR A 74 -9.46 7.66 7.47
CA THR A 74 -10.58 6.79 7.71
C THR A 74 -10.11 5.38 7.40
N ARG A 75 -10.30 4.47 8.36
CA ARG A 75 -9.91 3.08 8.17
C ARG A 75 -10.72 2.49 7.04
N ASP A 76 -10.04 1.93 6.05
CA ASP A 76 -10.69 1.26 4.93
C ASP A 76 -10.87 -0.22 5.28
N ASP A 77 -12.07 -0.57 5.73
CA ASP A 77 -12.44 -1.95 6.07
C ASP A 77 -13.19 -2.65 4.94
N GLU A 78 -13.31 -1.99 3.79
CA GLU A 78 -13.96 -2.61 2.64
C GLU A 78 -13.16 -3.80 2.13
N PRO A 79 -13.84 -4.84 1.63
CA PRO A 79 -13.12 -6.00 1.09
C PRO A 79 -12.30 -5.64 -0.13
N LEU A 80 -11.37 -6.52 -0.48
CA LEU A 80 -10.62 -6.39 -1.71
C LEU A 80 -11.57 -6.42 -2.90
N GLU A 81 -11.24 -5.64 -3.93
CA GLU A 81 -12.02 -5.63 -5.15
C GLU A 81 -11.79 -6.92 -5.92
N THR A 82 -12.87 -7.47 -6.46
CA THR A 82 -12.84 -8.73 -7.21
C THR A 82 -13.11 -8.48 -8.69
N PRO A 83 -12.58 -9.31 -9.60
CA PRO A 83 -11.74 -10.47 -9.33
C PRO A 83 -10.34 -10.08 -8.88
N ILE A 84 -9.72 -10.92 -8.05
CA ILE A 84 -8.36 -10.69 -7.58
C ILE A 84 -7.42 -11.46 -8.52
N GLU A 85 -6.69 -10.72 -9.35
CA GLU A 85 -5.74 -11.30 -10.28
C GLU A 85 -4.33 -10.87 -9.88
N GLU A 86 -3.53 -11.83 -9.44
CA GLU A 86 -2.16 -11.54 -9.03
C GLU A 86 -1.32 -11.11 -10.22
N GLU A 87 -0.89 -9.85 -10.22
CA GLU A 87 -0.02 -9.32 -11.27
C GLU A 87 1.41 -9.84 -11.11
N PHE A 88 1.90 -9.85 -9.88
CA PHE A 88 3.20 -10.42 -9.53
C PHE A 88 3.29 -10.58 -8.01
N ARG A 89 4.31 -11.34 -7.59
CA ARG A 89 4.65 -11.47 -6.18
C ARG A 89 5.70 -10.43 -5.82
N VAL A 90 5.46 -9.72 -4.72
CA VAL A 90 6.34 -8.63 -4.32
C VAL A 90 7.69 -9.17 -3.84
N GLY A 91 8.78 -8.61 -4.38
CA GLY A 91 10.13 -8.90 -3.90
C GLY A 91 10.57 -7.88 -2.87
N VAL A 92 10.95 -6.69 -3.33
CA VAL A 92 11.46 -5.61 -2.47
C VAL A 92 10.46 -4.47 -2.45
N ILE A 93 10.26 -3.89 -1.25
CA ILE A 93 9.39 -2.74 -1.06
C ILE A 93 10.24 -1.54 -0.65
N GLY A 94 10.03 -0.42 -1.34
CA GLY A 94 10.65 0.84 -0.97
C GLY A 94 9.59 1.89 -0.63
N LEU A 95 9.89 2.74 0.34
CA LEU A 95 9.03 3.85 0.74
C LEU A 95 9.82 5.14 0.74
N ALA A 96 9.18 6.21 0.25
CA ALA A 96 9.77 7.53 0.27
C ALA A 96 8.67 8.58 0.47
N PHE A 97 9.03 9.66 1.18
CA PHE A 97 8.16 10.80 1.34
C PHE A 97 8.69 11.95 0.52
N GLU A 98 7.82 12.54 -0.30
CA GLU A 98 8.19 13.69 -1.12
C GLU A 98 7.47 14.93 -0.61
N SER A 99 8.22 15.81 0.08
CA SER A 99 7.65 16.99 0.71
C SER A 99 7.23 18.07 -0.28
N SER A 100 7.77 18.05 -1.50
CA SER A 100 7.45 19.03 -2.52
C SER A 100 6.08 18.82 -3.16
N ARG A 101 5.45 17.67 -2.92
CA ARG A 101 4.15 17.31 -3.48
C ARG A 101 3.13 17.07 -2.37
N GLU A 102 2.94 18.08 -1.55
CA GLU A 102 1.92 18.01 -0.51
C GLU A 102 0.54 18.00 -1.15
N LEU A 103 -0.14 16.92 -1.01
CA LEU A 103 -1.50 16.77 -1.52
C LEU A 103 -2.51 16.75 -0.39
#